data_1f90a83794ac07882c787c6aebc29760
#
_entry.id   1f90a83794ac07882c787c6aebc29760
#
_cell.length_a   1.000
_cell.length_b   1.000
_cell.length_c   1.000
_cell.angle_alpha   90.00
_cell.angle_beta   90.00
_cell.angle_gamma   90.00
#
_symmetry.space_group_name_H-M   'P 1'
#
loop_
_entity.id
_entity.type
_entity.pdbx_description
1 polymer ?
#
loop_
_entity_poly.entity_id
_entity_poly.type
_entity_poly.pdbx_seq_one_letter_code
_entity_poly.pdbx_strand_id
1 'polypeptide(L)'
;MCIRDRHYPLTDGEVHSFVDDLVDQQRCINRLITIIDHIMSCSAKGVLLFPVEQLPPNMDWEQVMDAWAASDGVIPVTGRGAMPQQVVTNGGAAGAYQLLALQMKLFDDISGVGDALLGRNDTGAQGANLYEARVRNATIALYDLLLTFEAFTAERDEKMKNC
;
A
#
# COMPACT_ATOMS: atom_id res chain seq x y z
N MET A 1 22.85 11.67 14.84
CA MET A 1 22.02 12.06 13.71
C MET A 1 22.89 11.98 12.46
N CYS A 2 22.63 11.03 11.56
CA CYS A 2 23.52 10.80 10.41
C CYS A 2 23.33 11.91 9.39
N ILE A 3 24.41 12.59 9.03
CA ILE A 3 24.44 13.64 7.97
C ILE A 3 23.98 13.09 6.61
N ARG A 4 23.95 11.78 6.44
CA ARG A 4 23.48 11.09 5.22
C ARG A 4 22.00 11.27 4.89
N ASP A 5 21.19 11.59 5.90
CA ASP A 5 19.74 11.68 5.74
C ASP A 5 19.27 13.05 5.25
N ARG A 6 20.19 14.01 5.17
CA ARG A 6 19.90 15.39 4.79
C ARG A 6 20.49 15.66 3.42
N HIS A 7 19.69 16.15 2.50
CA HIS A 7 20.16 16.32 1.16
C HIS A 7 20.16 17.77 0.64
N TYR A 8 19.26 18.64 1.00
CA TYR A 8 19.33 20.06 0.65
C TYR A 8 18.49 20.92 1.61
N PRO A 9 18.85 22.20 1.77
CA PRO A 9 17.98 23.13 2.45
C PRO A 9 16.83 23.55 1.52
N LEU A 10 15.60 23.49 2.01
CA LEU A 10 14.47 24.11 1.36
C LEU A 10 14.55 25.64 1.46
N THR A 11 13.62 26.33 0.80
CA THR A 11 13.53 27.80 0.79
C THR A 11 13.33 28.43 2.17
N ASP A 12 12.94 27.63 3.17
CA ASP A 12 12.82 28.00 4.58
C ASP A 12 14.16 27.97 5.34
N GLY A 13 15.24 27.50 4.70
CA GLY A 13 16.56 27.37 5.31
C GLY A 13 16.74 26.13 6.20
N GLU A 14 15.72 25.29 6.31
CA GLU A 14 15.81 24.01 7.03
C GLU A 14 16.32 22.90 6.12
N VAL A 15 16.95 21.91 6.71
CA VAL A 15 17.47 20.75 5.99
C VAL A 15 16.56 19.56 6.21
N HIS A 16 15.93 19.12 5.14
CA HIS A 16 14.97 18.00 5.16
C HIS A 16 15.62 16.71 4.66
N SER A 17 15.11 15.59 5.15
CA SER A 17 15.48 14.28 4.64
C SER A 17 14.72 13.96 3.36
N PHE A 18 15.35 13.29 2.41
CA PHE A 18 14.66 12.74 1.23
C PHE A 18 13.45 11.86 1.60
N VAL A 19 13.51 11.20 2.75
CA VAL A 19 12.46 10.30 3.22
C VAL A 19 11.28 11.06 3.84
N ASP A 20 11.49 12.30 4.32
CA ASP A 20 10.44 13.06 5.01
C ASP A 20 9.20 13.27 4.13
N ASP A 21 9.41 13.56 2.84
CA ASP A 21 8.33 13.76 1.87
C ASP A 21 7.54 12.46 1.57
N LEU A 22 8.13 11.30 1.84
CA LEU A 22 7.54 9.99 1.60
C LEU A 22 6.81 9.40 2.82
N VAL A 23 7.09 9.91 4.03
CA VAL A 23 6.59 9.33 5.28
C VAL A 23 5.07 9.31 5.33
N ASP A 24 4.43 10.42 5.01
CA ASP A 24 2.97 10.52 5.07
C ASP A 24 2.30 9.68 3.99
N GLN A 25 2.90 9.61 2.81
CA GLN A 25 2.44 8.75 1.72
C GLN A 25 2.53 7.27 2.10
N GLN A 26 3.63 6.85 2.72
CA GLN A 26 3.82 5.49 3.21
C GLN A 26 2.81 5.14 4.31
N ARG A 27 2.52 6.07 5.22
CA ARG A 27 1.49 5.88 6.24
C ARG A 27 0.11 5.69 5.64
N CYS A 28 -0.21 6.44 4.58
CA CYS A 28 -1.47 6.30 3.85
C CYS A 28 -1.59 4.92 3.20
N ILE A 29 -0.55 4.45 2.53
CA ILE A 29 -0.49 3.12 1.92
C ILE A 29 -0.70 2.03 2.98
N ASN A 30 0.02 2.08 4.08
CA ASN A 30 -0.09 1.11 5.17
C ASN A 30 -1.51 1.06 5.74
N ARG A 31 -2.14 2.23 5.93
CA ARG A 31 -3.53 2.32 6.39
C ARG A 31 -4.52 1.71 5.39
N LEU A 32 -4.33 1.96 4.10
CA LEU A 32 -5.18 1.38 3.05
C LEU A 32 -5.06 -0.15 3.00
N ILE A 33 -3.85 -0.69 3.13
CA ILE A 33 -3.63 -2.14 3.18
C ILE A 33 -4.39 -2.75 4.37
N THR A 34 -4.31 -2.13 5.55
CA THR A 34 -5.05 -2.60 6.73
C THR A 34 -6.56 -2.55 6.52
N ILE A 35 -7.07 -1.50 5.88
CA ILE A 35 -8.50 -1.36 5.57
C ILE A 35 -8.94 -2.43 4.57
N ILE A 36 -8.15 -2.69 3.52
CA ILE A 36 -8.43 -3.72 2.53
C ILE A 36 -8.45 -5.10 3.18
N ASP A 37 -7.49 -5.41 4.03
CA ASP A 37 -7.43 -6.66 4.77
C ASP A 37 -8.68 -6.84 5.65
N HIS A 38 -9.07 -5.80 6.37
CA HIS A 38 -10.29 -5.81 7.16
C HIS A 38 -11.55 -6.02 6.31
N ILE A 39 -11.69 -5.29 5.19
CA ILE A 39 -12.82 -5.47 4.27
C ILE A 39 -12.86 -6.90 3.72
N MET A 40 -11.73 -7.45 3.33
CA MET A 40 -11.65 -8.83 2.83
C MET A 40 -12.02 -9.84 3.90
N SER A 41 -11.55 -9.67 5.12
CA SER A 41 -11.88 -10.53 6.25
C SER A 41 -13.37 -10.51 6.58
N CYS A 42 -13.98 -9.32 6.57
CA CYS A 42 -15.42 -9.16 6.83
C CYS A 42 -16.28 -9.63 5.66
N SER A 43 -15.84 -9.44 4.41
CA SER A 43 -16.63 -9.79 3.22
C SER A 43 -16.53 -11.25 2.82
N ALA A 44 -15.55 -11.99 3.33
CA ALA A 44 -15.33 -13.40 2.98
C ALA A 44 -16.57 -14.28 3.27
N LYS A 45 -17.30 -13.98 4.34
CA LYS A 45 -18.51 -14.70 4.73
C LYS A 45 -19.79 -13.86 4.62
N GLY A 46 -19.70 -12.54 4.54
CA GLY A 46 -20.85 -11.62 4.55
C GLY A 46 -21.61 -11.63 5.87
N VAL A 47 -22.85 -11.19 5.83
CA VAL A 47 -23.78 -11.20 6.98
C VAL A 47 -24.84 -12.27 6.76
N LEU A 48 -25.02 -13.15 7.74
CA LEU A 48 -26.09 -14.13 7.73
C LEU A 48 -27.33 -13.51 8.39
N LEU A 49 -28.39 -13.34 7.63
CA LEU A 49 -29.72 -13.03 8.16
C LEU A 49 -30.44 -14.34 8.47
N PHE A 50 -30.51 -14.69 9.75
CA PHE A 50 -31.15 -15.91 10.21
C PHE A 50 -32.47 -15.58 10.91
N PRO A 51 -33.62 -16.03 10.39
CA PRO A 51 -34.91 -15.81 11.04
C PRO A 51 -34.99 -16.55 12.39
N VAL A 52 -35.37 -15.85 13.45
CA VAL A 52 -35.48 -16.43 14.79
C VAL A 52 -36.40 -17.64 14.86
N GLU A 53 -37.45 -17.63 14.05
CA GLU A 53 -38.45 -18.71 13.98
C GLU A 53 -37.93 -20.03 13.33
N GLN A 54 -36.79 -19.93 12.67
CA GLN A 54 -36.14 -21.07 11.98
C GLN A 54 -35.08 -21.75 12.83
N LEU A 55 -34.85 -21.25 14.04
CA LEU A 55 -33.86 -21.86 14.95
C LEU A 55 -34.34 -23.26 15.37
N PRO A 56 -33.54 -24.34 15.11
CA PRO A 56 -33.87 -25.67 15.55
C PRO A 56 -33.96 -25.74 17.10
N PRO A 57 -34.90 -26.50 17.66
CA PRO A 57 -35.07 -26.59 19.13
C PRO A 57 -33.84 -27.20 19.85
N ASN A 58 -32.93 -27.84 19.09
CA ASN A 58 -31.75 -28.52 19.62
C ASN A 58 -30.44 -27.73 19.34
N MET A 59 -30.52 -26.50 18.81
CA MET A 59 -29.34 -25.66 18.54
C MET A 59 -29.50 -24.32 19.24
N ASP A 60 -28.38 -23.86 19.82
CA ASP A 60 -28.26 -22.53 20.38
C ASP A 60 -27.65 -21.55 19.33
N TRP A 61 -27.82 -20.25 19.54
CA TRP A 61 -27.25 -19.21 18.66
C TRP A 61 -25.74 -19.33 18.52
N GLU A 62 -25.04 -19.73 19.59
CA GLU A 62 -23.60 -19.93 19.54
C GLU A 62 -23.22 -21.05 18.57
N GLN A 63 -23.97 -22.14 18.56
CA GLN A 63 -23.77 -23.24 17.62
C GLN A 63 -24.08 -22.87 16.18
N VAL A 64 -25.07 -22.00 15.94
CA VAL A 64 -25.38 -21.47 14.61
C VAL A 64 -24.23 -20.58 14.12
N MET A 65 -23.66 -19.76 15.00
CA MET A 65 -22.51 -18.91 14.67
C MET A 65 -21.26 -19.74 14.37
N ASP A 66 -21.00 -20.78 15.15
CA ASP A 66 -19.87 -21.68 14.94
C ASP A 66 -20.03 -22.47 13.63
N ALA A 67 -21.22 -22.99 13.36
CA ALA A 67 -21.51 -23.63 12.08
C ALA A 67 -21.37 -22.69 10.88
N TRP A 68 -21.79 -21.42 11.04
CA TRP A 68 -21.58 -20.40 10.02
C TRP A 68 -20.07 -20.06 9.86
N ALA A 69 -19.33 -20.08 10.98
CA ALA A 69 -17.90 -19.81 10.97
C ALA A 69 -17.10 -20.93 10.31
N ALA A 70 -17.54 -22.16 10.37
CA ALA A 70 -16.89 -23.31 9.74
C ALA A 70 -16.93 -23.23 8.20
N SER A 71 -15.92 -23.75 7.53
CA SER A 71 -15.84 -23.76 6.06
C SER A 71 -16.83 -24.71 5.39
N ASP A 72 -17.24 -25.74 6.11
CA ASP A 72 -18.13 -26.81 5.69
C ASP A 72 -19.39 -26.95 6.58
N GLY A 73 -19.66 -25.90 7.37
CA GLY A 73 -20.76 -25.90 8.32
C GLY A 73 -22.14 -25.97 7.63
N VAL A 74 -22.99 -26.88 8.12
CA VAL A 74 -24.38 -27.03 7.68
C VAL A 74 -25.30 -26.56 8.81
N ILE A 75 -26.14 -25.57 8.52
CA ILE A 75 -27.14 -25.08 9.47
C ILE A 75 -28.49 -25.68 9.08
N PRO A 76 -29.03 -26.61 9.88
CA PRO A 76 -30.37 -27.16 9.64
C PRO A 76 -31.42 -26.09 9.90
N VAL A 77 -32.43 -25.98 9.04
CA VAL A 77 -33.52 -25.00 9.17
C VAL A 77 -34.80 -25.76 9.38
N THR A 78 -35.55 -25.41 10.42
CA THR A 78 -36.83 -26.02 10.74
C THR A 78 -37.96 -25.06 10.42
N GLY A 79 -38.94 -25.53 9.62
CA GLY A 79 -40.16 -24.79 9.39
C GLY A 79 -40.37 -24.31 7.96
N ARG A 80 -41.59 -23.80 7.70
CA ARG A 80 -41.99 -23.18 6.45
C ARG A 80 -42.07 -21.68 6.69
N GLY A 81 -41.08 -20.93 6.29
CA GLY A 81 -41.05 -19.49 6.50
C GLY A 81 -39.93 -18.84 5.71
N ALA A 82 -39.52 -17.66 6.13
CA ALA A 82 -38.37 -16.96 5.54
C ALA A 82 -37.10 -17.80 5.67
N MET A 83 -36.42 -18.05 4.57
CA MET A 83 -35.16 -18.80 4.54
C MET A 83 -34.01 -17.91 4.99
N PRO A 84 -32.99 -18.45 5.67
CA PRO A 84 -31.75 -17.74 5.93
C PRO A 84 -31.14 -17.16 4.67
N GLN A 85 -30.73 -15.92 4.70
CA GLN A 85 -30.14 -15.23 3.55
C GLN A 85 -28.75 -14.72 3.89
N GLN A 86 -27.81 -14.99 3.03
CA GLN A 86 -26.50 -14.42 3.09
C GLN A 86 -26.46 -13.11 2.31
N VAL A 87 -26.13 -12.02 2.98
CA VAL A 87 -25.90 -10.72 2.36
C VAL A 87 -24.40 -10.51 2.22
N VAL A 88 -23.91 -10.56 1.00
CA VAL A 88 -22.49 -10.33 0.68
C VAL A 88 -22.32 -8.92 0.15
N THR A 89 -21.53 -8.13 0.84
CA THR A 89 -21.26 -6.72 0.47
C THR A 89 -19.90 -6.61 -0.23
N ASN A 90 -19.87 -6.89 -1.51
CA ASN A 90 -18.62 -6.89 -2.29
C ASN A 90 -18.23 -5.51 -2.86
N GLY A 91 -19.02 -4.47 -2.64
CA GLY A 91 -18.84 -3.18 -3.33
C GLY A 91 -17.64 -2.32 -2.87
N GLY A 92 -17.14 -2.53 -1.66
CA GLY A 92 -16.11 -1.66 -1.08
C GLY A 92 -14.68 -1.98 -1.49
N ALA A 93 -14.39 -3.24 -1.78
CA ALA A 93 -13.02 -3.69 -2.04
C ALA A 93 -12.44 -3.13 -3.35
N ALA A 94 -13.23 -3.09 -4.43
CA ALA A 94 -12.73 -2.65 -5.74
C ALA A 94 -12.24 -1.18 -5.71
N GLY A 95 -12.99 -0.28 -5.05
CA GLY A 95 -12.58 1.11 -4.89
C GLY A 95 -11.33 1.27 -4.03
N ALA A 96 -11.19 0.45 -2.98
CA ALA A 96 -10.02 0.47 -2.12
C ALA A 96 -8.75 0.01 -2.84
N TYR A 97 -8.83 -1.00 -3.69
CA TYR A 97 -7.71 -1.43 -4.56
C TYR A 97 -7.29 -0.37 -5.57
N GLN A 98 -8.27 0.31 -6.19
CA GLN A 98 -7.96 1.40 -7.12
C GLN A 98 -7.26 2.57 -6.41
N LEU A 99 -7.72 2.91 -5.21
CA LEU A 99 -7.10 3.94 -4.40
C LEU A 99 -5.68 3.54 -3.97
N LEU A 100 -5.47 2.28 -3.57
CA LEU A 100 -4.14 1.77 -3.22
C LEU A 100 -3.18 1.87 -4.42
N ALA A 101 -3.62 1.45 -5.61
CA ALA A 101 -2.81 1.54 -6.82
C ALA A 101 -2.45 3.00 -7.16
N LEU A 102 -3.39 3.94 -7.00
CA LEU A 102 -3.12 5.37 -7.15
C LEU A 102 -2.10 5.88 -6.13
N GLN A 103 -2.23 5.48 -4.86
CA GLN A 103 -1.30 5.91 -3.81
C GLN A 103 0.10 5.36 -4.02
N MET A 104 0.24 4.12 -4.49
CA MET A 104 1.54 3.55 -4.86
C MET A 104 2.19 4.32 -6.01
N LYS A 105 1.40 4.67 -7.03
CA LYS A 105 1.90 5.49 -8.14
C LYS A 105 2.34 6.87 -7.67
N LEU A 106 1.57 7.53 -6.82
CA LEU A 106 1.95 8.82 -6.23
C LEU A 106 3.22 8.72 -5.38
N PHE A 107 3.42 7.62 -4.67
CA PHE A 107 4.64 7.36 -3.93
C PHE A 107 5.87 7.31 -4.87
N ASP A 108 5.75 6.60 -5.99
CA ASP A 108 6.82 6.52 -7.00
C ASP A 108 7.06 7.91 -7.64
N ASP A 109 6.00 8.64 -7.97
CA ASP A 109 6.09 9.97 -8.56
C ASP A 109 6.77 10.99 -7.60
N ILE A 110 6.42 10.97 -6.31
CA ILE A 110 7.02 11.84 -5.28
C ILE A 110 8.48 11.45 -5.03
N SER A 111 8.80 10.17 -5.00
CA SER A 111 10.17 9.71 -4.79
C SER A 111 11.13 10.11 -5.91
N GLY A 112 10.61 10.35 -7.11
CA GLY A 112 11.42 10.57 -8.31
C GLY A 112 12.23 9.33 -8.75
N VAL A 113 12.09 8.22 -8.04
CA VAL A 113 12.78 6.95 -8.34
C VAL A 113 11.88 6.11 -9.23
N GLY A 114 11.87 6.42 -10.52
CA GLY A 114 11.08 5.67 -11.49
C GLY A 114 11.68 4.30 -11.85
N ASP A 115 10.87 3.45 -12.47
CA ASP A 115 11.26 2.10 -12.91
C ASP A 115 12.52 2.07 -13.77
N ALA A 116 12.77 3.12 -14.53
CA ALA A 116 13.97 3.26 -15.36
C ALA A 116 15.27 3.30 -14.52
N LEU A 117 15.26 3.92 -13.33
CA LEU A 117 16.40 3.93 -12.40
C LEU A 117 16.58 2.58 -11.71
N LEU A 118 15.50 1.84 -11.50
CA LEU A 118 15.54 0.50 -10.91
C LEU A 118 15.94 -0.59 -11.91
N GLY A 119 16.22 -0.23 -13.17
CA GLY A 119 16.54 -1.19 -14.22
C GLY A 119 15.35 -2.05 -14.65
N ARG A 120 14.13 -1.68 -14.28
CA ARG A 120 12.91 -2.36 -14.69
C ARG A 120 12.53 -1.88 -16.08
N ASN A 121 12.58 -2.77 -17.06
CA ASN A 121 12.09 -2.49 -18.39
C ASN A 121 10.57 -2.61 -18.42
N ASP A 122 9.91 -1.52 -18.77
CA ASP A 122 8.52 -1.57 -19.23
C ASP A 122 8.47 -2.47 -20.48
N THR A 123 7.58 -3.45 -20.48
CA THR A 123 7.47 -4.53 -21.46
C THR A 123 7.04 -4.09 -22.88
N GLY A 124 7.08 -2.81 -23.17
CA GLY A 124 6.92 -2.31 -24.54
C GLY A 124 8.27 -2.27 -25.27
N ALA A 125 8.34 -2.77 -26.49
CA ALA A 125 9.48 -2.68 -27.39
C ALA A 125 9.85 -1.21 -27.67
N GLN A 126 10.46 -0.56 -26.68
CA GLN A 126 10.89 0.83 -26.75
C GLN A 126 12.36 0.82 -27.12
N GLY A 127 12.71 1.56 -28.19
CA GLY A 127 14.09 1.64 -28.65
C GLY A 127 15.03 2.13 -27.54
N ALA A 128 16.29 1.70 -27.59
CA ALA A 128 17.34 2.05 -26.63
C ALA A 128 17.40 3.56 -26.33
N ASN A 129 17.16 4.40 -27.34
CA ASN A 129 17.15 5.87 -27.22
C ASN A 129 16.07 6.39 -26.25
N LEU A 130 14.90 5.75 -26.19
CA LEU A 130 13.84 6.18 -25.29
C LEU A 130 14.13 5.76 -23.87
N TYR A 131 14.72 4.59 -23.68
CA TYR A 131 15.20 4.13 -22.37
C TYR A 131 16.29 5.07 -21.81
N GLU A 132 17.28 5.41 -22.62
CA GLU A 132 18.33 6.36 -22.22
C GLU A 132 17.75 7.74 -21.87
N ALA A 133 16.77 8.24 -22.62
CA ALA A 133 16.11 9.50 -22.33
C ALA A 133 15.34 9.45 -21.00
N ARG A 134 14.68 8.33 -20.69
CA ARG A 134 13.98 8.13 -19.40
C ARG A 134 14.95 8.07 -18.23
N VAL A 135 16.03 7.31 -18.35
CA VAL A 135 17.08 7.24 -17.32
C VAL A 135 17.68 8.63 -17.09
N ARG A 136 17.98 9.36 -18.16
CA ARG A 136 18.51 10.72 -18.06
C ARG A 136 17.55 11.68 -17.35
N ASN A 137 16.26 11.64 -17.68
CA ASN A 137 15.26 12.49 -17.02
C ASN A 137 15.09 12.12 -15.53
N ALA A 138 15.09 10.82 -15.20
CA ALA A 138 15.03 10.37 -13.83
C ALA A 138 16.28 10.75 -13.02
N THR A 139 17.46 10.73 -13.65
CA THR A 139 18.71 11.20 -13.02
C THR A 139 18.68 12.71 -12.73
N ILE A 140 18.04 13.51 -13.61
CA ILE A 140 17.88 14.95 -13.38
C ILE A 140 17.05 15.23 -12.12
N ALA A 141 16.01 14.45 -11.86
CA ALA A 141 15.19 14.59 -10.64
C ALA A 141 15.99 14.36 -9.34
N LEU A 142 17.04 13.54 -9.39
CA LEU A 142 17.91 13.25 -8.25
C LEU A 142 19.23 14.02 -8.30
N TYR A 143 19.39 14.96 -9.23
CA TYR A 143 20.66 15.63 -9.46
C TYR A 143 21.16 16.42 -8.23
N ASP A 144 20.25 17.14 -7.56
CA ASP A 144 20.58 17.89 -6.36
C ASP A 144 21.06 16.98 -5.22
N LEU A 145 20.45 15.81 -5.08
CA LEU A 145 20.86 14.80 -4.11
C LEU A 145 22.28 14.30 -4.41
N LEU A 146 22.56 14.02 -5.69
CA LEU A 146 23.88 13.56 -6.12
C LEU A 146 24.95 14.64 -5.92
N LEU A 147 24.69 15.90 -6.27
CA LEU A 147 25.60 17.02 -6.04
C LEU A 147 25.91 17.22 -4.55
N THR A 148 24.89 17.13 -3.70
CA THR A 148 25.07 17.26 -2.24
C THR A 148 25.92 16.12 -1.70
N PHE A 149 25.75 14.90 -2.22
CA PHE A 149 26.57 13.75 -1.86
C PHE A 149 28.03 13.90 -2.32
N GLU A 150 28.25 14.40 -3.54
CA GLU A 150 29.59 14.69 -4.07
C GLU A 150 30.32 15.76 -3.24
N ALA A 151 29.62 16.86 -2.91
CA ALA A 151 30.15 17.91 -2.05
C ALA A 151 30.53 17.37 -0.67
N PHE A 152 29.66 16.54 -0.08
CA PHE A 152 29.95 15.90 1.21
C PHE A 152 31.18 14.97 1.15
N THR A 153 31.29 14.17 0.09
CA THR A 153 32.45 13.25 -0.06
C THR A 153 33.73 14.03 -0.26
N ALA A 154 33.72 15.11 -1.04
CA ALA A 154 34.88 15.98 -1.25
C ALA A 154 35.35 16.65 0.07
N GLU A 155 34.43 17.19 0.87
CA GLU A 155 34.73 17.79 2.16
C GLU A 155 35.26 16.76 3.16
N ARG A 156 34.72 15.57 3.19
CA ARG A 156 35.22 14.47 4.00
C ARG A 156 36.66 14.10 3.63
N ASP A 157 36.92 13.96 2.33
CA ASP A 157 38.22 13.54 1.84
C ASP A 157 39.30 14.62 2.07
N GLU A 158 38.94 15.89 2.01
CA GLU A 158 39.80 17.01 2.38
C GLU A 158 40.14 16.99 3.87
N LYS A 159 39.16 16.78 4.74
CA LYS A 159 39.38 16.64 6.19
C LYS A 159 40.26 15.44 6.53
N MET A 160 40.09 14.32 5.81
CA MET A 160 40.94 13.13 6.02
C MET A 160 42.40 13.32 5.57
N LYS A 161 42.66 14.18 4.58
CA LYS A 161 44.01 14.50 4.13
C LYS A 161 44.77 15.43 5.12
N ASN A 162 43.99 16.20 5.89
CA ASN A 162 44.54 17.17 6.85
C ASN A 162 44.70 16.63 8.28
N CYS A 163 44.36 15.36 8.50
CA CYS A 163 44.63 14.60 9.72
C CYS A 163 45.87 13.72 9.57
#